data_97f932189f724bc3ba0951b8be08c176
#
_entry.id   97f932189f724bc3ba0951b8be08c176
#
_cell.length_a   1.000
_cell.length_b   1.000
_cell.length_c   1.000
_cell.angle_alpha   90.00
_cell.angle_beta   90.00
_cell.angle_gamma   90.00
#
_symmetry.space_group_name_H-M   'P 1'
#
loop_
_entity.id
_entity.type
_entity.pdbx_description
1 polymer ?
#
loop_
_entity_poly.entity_id
_entity_poly.type
_entity_poly.pdbx_seq_one_letter_code
_entity_poly.pdbx_strand_id
1 'polypeptide(L)'
;MLSFNSYEDLKNKLQIRIYDPDFSRNLLEGKIVTYIGDFALIYMATLYESEKGLGNLMFTPELMDALGIDIQTLHKDAMISDLNYEPILFTTEDLIGTLFRNKPLFSINLFNRKVRMRDDVLPMLTLTKGNQMNGASMILHKSIRKKIGDIVGGNFYVLPSSIHEVMIIPEEGFEAGELSKLVSTCNSQLYTEANSKDILSDKVQWCSMDGEILRRAENE
;
A
#
# COMPACT_ATOMS: atom_id res chain seq x y z
N MET A 1 7.93 -13.24 26.22
CA MET A 1 8.72 -13.70 25.06
C MET A 1 7.70 -14.14 24.02
N LEU A 2 7.64 -13.47 22.87
CA LEU A 2 6.76 -13.86 21.78
C LEU A 2 7.42 -15.06 21.09
N SER A 3 6.81 -16.23 21.21
CA SER A 3 7.32 -17.47 20.61
C SER A 3 6.36 -17.92 19.52
N PHE A 4 6.89 -18.12 18.33
CA PHE A 4 6.28 -18.95 17.30
C PHE A 4 7.10 -20.23 17.21
N ASN A 5 6.43 -21.33 16.94
CA ASN A 5 7.07 -22.65 16.88
C ASN A 5 7.15 -23.17 15.44
N SER A 6 6.34 -22.61 14.55
CA SER A 6 6.24 -23.05 13.17
C SER A 6 5.82 -21.90 12.24
N TYR A 7 5.93 -22.14 10.93
CA TYR A 7 5.41 -21.22 9.91
C TYR A 7 3.90 -21.02 10.01
N GLU A 8 3.15 -22.05 10.38
CA GLU A 8 1.68 -21.98 10.53
C GLU A 8 1.24 -20.94 11.58
N ASP A 9 2.06 -20.68 12.61
CA ASP A 9 1.78 -19.66 13.62
C ASP A 9 1.91 -18.22 13.07
N LEU A 10 2.64 -18.05 11.95
CA LEU A 10 2.93 -16.77 11.30
C LEU A 10 2.06 -16.52 10.06
N LYS A 11 1.62 -17.57 9.38
CA LYS A 11 0.98 -17.56 8.07
C LYS A 11 -0.18 -16.55 7.95
N ASN A 12 -1.06 -16.50 8.95
CA ASN A 12 -2.22 -15.60 8.96
C ASN A 12 -1.91 -14.19 9.48
N LYS A 13 -0.64 -13.91 9.79
CA LYS A 13 -0.14 -12.62 10.29
C LYS A 13 0.84 -11.97 9.34
N LEU A 14 0.99 -12.57 8.15
CA LEU A 14 1.89 -12.05 7.14
C LEU A 14 1.38 -10.71 6.60
N GLN A 15 2.31 -9.80 6.39
CA GLN A 15 2.11 -8.52 5.73
C GLN A 15 3.16 -8.33 4.65
N ILE A 16 2.79 -7.57 3.64
CA ILE A 16 3.69 -7.10 2.60
C ILE A 16 4.00 -5.62 2.86
N ARG A 17 5.26 -5.25 2.71
CA ARG A 17 5.68 -3.86 2.56
C ARG A 17 6.31 -3.70 1.18
N ILE A 18 5.94 -2.64 0.51
CA ILE A 18 6.47 -2.34 -0.83
C ILE A 18 7.46 -1.19 -0.77
N TYR A 19 8.40 -1.22 -1.69
CA TYR A 19 9.42 -0.19 -1.88
C TYR A 19 9.68 0.03 -3.37
N ASP A 20 10.14 1.22 -3.72
CA ASP A 20 10.82 1.43 -4.98
C ASP A 20 12.29 1.02 -4.82
N PRO A 21 12.80 0.04 -5.60
CA PRO A 21 14.17 -0.45 -5.47
C PRO A 21 15.23 0.62 -5.75
N ASP A 22 14.91 1.67 -6.51
CA ASP A 22 15.85 2.76 -6.79
C ASP A 22 16.01 3.68 -5.56
N PHE A 23 14.93 3.90 -4.80
CA PHE A 23 14.94 4.73 -3.59
C PHE A 23 15.43 4.00 -2.35
N SER A 24 15.19 2.69 -2.30
CA SER A 24 15.25 1.94 -1.04
C SER A 24 16.25 0.77 -1.07
N ARG A 25 17.25 0.82 -1.96
CA ARG A 25 18.21 -0.28 -2.13
C ARG A 25 18.77 -0.79 -0.82
N ASN A 26 19.23 0.11 0.07
CA ASN A 26 19.79 -0.25 1.37
C ASN A 26 18.79 -0.92 2.31
N LEU A 27 17.49 -0.66 2.13
CA LEU A 27 16.42 -1.25 2.95
C LEU A 27 16.06 -2.66 2.50
N LEU A 28 16.45 -3.06 1.28
CA LEU A 28 16.20 -4.38 0.69
C LEU A 28 17.31 -5.37 0.98
N GLU A 29 18.49 -4.88 1.36
CA GLU A 29 19.67 -5.71 1.60
C GLU A 29 19.43 -6.73 2.72
N GLY A 30 19.83 -7.99 2.48
CA GLY A 30 19.67 -9.09 3.44
C GLY A 30 18.23 -9.56 3.67
N LYS A 31 17.26 -9.12 2.85
CA LYS A 31 15.86 -9.52 2.94
C LYS A 31 15.44 -10.42 1.79
N ILE A 32 14.35 -11.13 1.99
CA ILE A 32 13.66 -11.83 0.89
C ILE A 32 12.87 -10.79 0.11
N VAL A 33 13.17 -10.68 -1.18
CA VAL A 33 12.55 -9.69 -2.08
C VAL A 33 11.94 -10.39 -3.28
N THR A 34 10.72 -10.00 -3.63
CA THR A 34 10.10 -10.28 -4.94
C THR A 34 9.68 -8.97 -5.60
N TYR A 35 9.24 -9.03 -6.86
CA TYR A 35 8.87 -7.83 -7.61
C TYR A 35 7.50 -7.97 -8.25
N ILE A 36 6.70 -6.90 -8.19
CA ILE A 36 5.46 -6.74 -8.96
C ILE A 36 5.52 -5.35 -9.60
N GLY A 37 5.62 -5.30 -10.94
CA GLY A 37 5.85 -4.04 -11.65
C GLY A 37 7.12 -3.35 -11.15
N ASP A 38 7.00 -2.06 -10.80
CA ASP A 38 8.11 -1.24 -10.29
C ASP A 38 8.36 -1.44 -8.77
N PHE A 39 7.56 -2.25 -8.09
CA PHE A 39 7.65 -2.40 -6.65
C PHE A 39 8.44 -3.63 -6.23
N ALA A 40 9.38 -3.43 -5.30
CA ALA A 40 10.02 -4.48 -4.53
C ALA A 40 9.19 -4.80 -3.30
N LEU A 41 8.88 -6.06 -3.08
CA LEU A 41 8.08 -6.57 -1.96
C LEU A 41 8.98 -7.24 -0.95
N ILE A 42 8.85 -6.85 0.31
CA ILE A 42 9.43 -7.58 1.44
C ILE A 42 8.32 -8.12 2.33
N TYR A 43 8.62 -9.16 3.07
CA TYR A 43 7.67 -9.92 3.86
C TYR A 43 7.97 -9.81 5.34
N MET A 44 6.91 -9.66 6.13
CA MET A 44 6.98 -9.63 7.58
C MET A 44 5.77 -10.33 8.19
N ALA A 45 5.88 -10.77 9.43
CA ALA A 45 4.77 -11.22 10.24
C ALA A 45 4.58 -10.31 11.43
N THR A 46 3.35 -9.89 11.72
CA THR A 46 3.02 -9.14 12.93
C THR A 46 2.97 -10.10 14.11
N LEU A 47 3.88 -9.94 15.07
CA LEU A 47 3.93 -10.76 16.27
C LEU A 47 3.02 -10.22 17.38
N TYR A 48 2.95 -8.90 17.49
CA TYR A 48 2.03 -8.22 18.41
C TYR A 48 1.68 -6.84 17.90
N GLU A 49 0.51 -6.38 18.30
CA GLU A 49 0.01 -5.02 18.09
C GLU A 49 -0.43 -4.44 19.43
N SER A 50 -0.04 -3.22 19.70
CA SER A 50 -0.39 -2.50 20.93
C SER A 50 -0.49 -0.99 20.65
N GLU A 51 -1.05 -0.23 21.58
CA GLU A 51 -1.07 1.24 21.53
C GLU A 51 0.35 1.86 21.41
N LYS A 52 1.40 1.11 21.78
CA LYS A 52 2.80 1.55 21.73
C LYS A 52 3.51 1.21 20.43
N GLY A 53 2.85 0.48 19.51
CA GLY A 53 3.38 0.11 18.20
C GLY A 53 3.22 -1.35 17.83
N LEU A 54 3.78 -1.70 16.68
CA LEU A 54 3.77 -3.03 16.10
C LEU A 54 5.13 -3.72 16.28
N GLY A 55 5.12 -4.98 16.71
CA GLY A 55 6.28 -5.84 16.65
C GLY A 55 6.21 -6.72 15.40
N ASN A 56 7.11 -6.49 14.46
CA ASN A 56 7.18 -7.24 13.21
C ASN A 56 8.42 -8.10 13.14
N LEU A 57 8.26 -9.32 12.65
CA LEU A 57 9.33 -10.25 12.30
C LEU A 57 9.55 -10.17 10.78
N MET A 58 10.74 -9.75 10.36
CA MET A 58 11.12 -9.70 8.93
C MET A 58 11.56 -11.06 8.45
N PHE A 59 11.15 -11.46 7.25
CA PHE A 59 11.63 -12.69 6.63
C PHE A 59 13.00 -12.47 5.98
N THR A 60 13.96 -13.28 6.42
CA THR A 60 15.32 -13.38 5.86
C THR A 60 15.54 -14.76 5.29
N PRO A 61 16.58 -14.98 4.46
CA PRO A 61 16.94 -16.32 3.98
C PRO A 61 17.09 -17.33 5.11
N GLU A 62 17.77 -16.95 6.19
CA GLU A 62 18.02 -17.83 7.34
C GLU A 62 16.70 -18.22 8.06
N LEU A 63 15.77 -17.28 8.17
CA LEU A 63 14.46 -17.57 8.77
C LEU A 63 13.65 -18.51 7.88
N MET A 64 13.68 -18.33 6.56
CA MET A 64 13.00 -19.23 5.63
C MET A 64 13.55 -20.63 5.69
N ASP A 65 14.86 -20.79 5.70
CA ASP A 65 15.54 -22.08 5.85
C ASP A 65 15.15 -22.75 7.16
N ALA A 66 15.14 -22.01 8.28
CA ALA A 66 14.75 -22.50 9.59
C ALA A 66 13.28 -22.95 9.65
N LEU A 67 12.41 -22.30 8.89
CA LEU A 67 10.98 -22.62 8.81
C LEU A 67 10.67 -23.68 7.73
N GLY A 68 11.62 -24.02 6.87
CA GLY A 68 11.46 -25.00 5.80
C GLY A 68 10.48 -24.57 4.72
N ILE A 69 10.41 -23.26 4.39
CA ILE A 69 9.50 -22.71 3.38
C ILE A 69 10.27 -22.10 2.22
N ASP A 70 9.68 -22.13 1.04
CA ASP A 70 10.20 -21.46 -0.14
C ASP A 70 9.53 -20.09 -0.36
N ILE A 71 10.13 -19.28 -1.24
CA ILE A 71 9.67 -17.94 -1.55
C ILE A 71 8.29 -17.92 -2.22
N GLN A 72 7.94 -18.95 -2.98
CA GLN A 72 6.65 -19.03 -3.68
C GLN A 72 5.52 -19.24 -2.66
N THR A 73 5.76 -20.13 -1.69
CA THR A 73 4.83 -20.35 -0.56
C THR A 73 4.68 -19.08 0.26
N LEU A 74 5.78 -18.43 0.66
CA LEU A 74 5.74 -17.20 1.41
C LEU A 74 4.98 -16.10 0.67
N HIS A 75 5.29 -15.88 -0.62
CA HIS A 75 4.62 -14.87 -1.44
C HIS A 75 3.12 -15.12 -1.53
N LYS A 76 2.72 -16.35 -1.88
CA LYS A 76 1.30 -16.72 -2.00
C LYS A 76 0.54 -16.48 -0.69
N ASP A 77 1.10 -16.96 0.42
CA ASP A 77 0.43 -16.85 1.72
C ASP A 77 0.41 -15.41 2.21
N ALA A 78 1.45 -14.63 1.96
CA ALA A 78 1.49 -13.19 2.27
C ALA A 78 0.45 -12.40 1.45
N MET A 79 0.28 -12.69 0.16
CA MET A 79 -0.75 -12.05 -0.67
C MET A 79 -2.17 -12.33 -0.15
N ILE A 80 -2.41 -13.48 0.44
CA ILE A 80 -3.71 -13.81 1.06
C ILE A 80 -3.84 -13.12 2.42
N SER A 81 -2.83 -13.26 3.27
CA SER A 81 -2.87 -12.75 4.64
C SER A 81 -2.89 -11.23 4.71
N ASP A 82 -2.24 -10.54 3.77
CA ASP A 82 -2.18 -9.08 3.71
C ASP A 82 -3.57 -8.44 3.63
N LEU A 83 -4.53 -9.10 2.97
CA LEU A 83 -5.93 -8.65 2.90
C LEU A 83 -6.69 -8.72 4.23
N ASN A 84 -6.21 -9.49 5.22
CA ASN A 84 -6.81 -9.54 6.55
C ASN A 84 -6.66 -8.24 7.34
N TYR A 85 -5.75 -7.35 6.91
CA TYR A 85 -5.52 -6.03 7.53
C TYR A 85 -6.48 -4.95 7.04
N GLU A 86 -7.65 -5.34 6.56
CA GLU A 86 -8.76 -4.50 6.15
C GLU A 86 -8.35 -3.29 5.26
N PRO A 87 -8.48 -3.41 3.93
CA PRO A 87 -8.24 -2.28 3.05
C PRO A 87 -9.25 -1.16 3.30
N ILE A 88 -8.76 0.07 3.44
CA ILE A 88 -9.58 1.27 3.64
C ILE A 88 -9.29 2.26 2.52
N LEU A 89 -10.36 2.71 1.87
CA LEU A 89 -10.34 3.78 0.87
C LEU A 89 -11.22 4.94 1.36
N PHE A 90 -10.71 6.16 1.36
CA PHE A 90 -11.44 7.33 1.81
C PHE A 90 -11.05 8.59 1.04
N THR A 91 -11.88 9.66 1.12
CA THR A 91 -11.56 10.98 0.58
C THR A 91 -10.81 11.82 1.61
N THR A 92 -10.03 12.79 1.15
CA THR A 92 -9.35 13.75 2.04
C THR A 92 -10.36 14.51 2.92
N GLU A 93 -11.52 14.87 2.38
CA GLU A 93 -12.59 15.54 3.14
C GLU A 93 -13.14 14.68 4.27
N ASP A 94 -13.39 13.40 4.00
CA ASP A 94 -13.84 12.44 5.01
C ASP A 94 -12.80 12.30 6.13
N LEU A 95 -11.50 12.27 5.81
CA LEU A 95 -10.42 12.21 6.80
C LEU A 95 -10.46 13.43 7.73
N ILE A 96 -10.53 14.63 7.17
CA ILE A 96 -10.62 15.88 7.94
C ILE A 96 -11.84 15.84 8.86
N GLY A 97 -13.00 15.48 8.33
CA GLY A 97 -14.24 15.36 9.11
C GLY A 97 -14.15 14.31 10.23
N THR A 98 -13.40 13.25 10.02
CA THR A 98 -13.18 12.17 10.98
C THR A 98 -12.28 12.61 12.13
N LEU A 99 -11.18 13.31 11.83
CA LEU A 99 -10.27 13.86 12.83
C LEU A 99 -10.99 14.84 13.76
N PHE A 100 -11.83 15.73 13.23
CA PHE A 100 -12.60 16.67 14.05
C PHE A 100 -13.70 16.00 14.89
N ARG A 101 -14.23 14.85 14.47
CA ARG A 101 -15.35 14.17 15.14
C ARG A 101 -14.91 12.97 15.99
N ASN A 102 -13.60 12.71 16.06
CA ASN A 102 -13.00 11.55 16.74
C ASN A 102 -13.67 10.21 16.36
N LYS A 103 -13.95 10.03 15.08
CA LYS A 103 -14.53 8.79 14.54
C LYS A 103 -13.43 7.84 14.06
N PRO A 104 -13.64 6.54 14.15
CA PRO A 104 -12.67 5.57 13.64
C PRO A 104 -12.64 5.59 12.10
N LEU A 105 -11.45 5.37 11.52
CA LEU A 105 -11.21 5.44 10.08
C LEU A 105 -12.11 4.51 9.26
N PHE A 106 -12.43 3.32 9.76
CA PHE A 106 -13.33 2.39 9.07
C PHE A 106 -14.75 2.96 8.83
N SER A 107 -15.17 3.97 9.61
CA SER A 107 -16.50 4.59 9.43
C SER A 107 -16.62 5.38 8.13
N ILE A 108 -15.51 5.72 7.50
CA ILE A 108 -15.45 6.45 6.22
C ILE A 108 -15.02 5.58 5.04
N ASN A 109 -14.81 4.28 5.26
CA ASN A 109 -14.34 3.36 4.22
C ASN A 109 -15.33 3.26 3.05
N LEU A 110 -14.91 3.73 1.88
CA LEU A 110 -15.73 3.74 0.66
C LEU A 110 -16.01 2.33 0.14
N PHE A 111 -15.18 1.34 0.44
CA PHE A 111 -15.45 -0.05 0.06
C PHE A 111 -16.72 -0.61 0.72
N ASN A 112 -17.14 -0.04 1.85
CA ASN A 112 -18.33 -0.43 2.59
C ASN A 112 -19.57 0.43 2.24
N ARG A 113 -19.42 1.39 1.33
CA ARG A 113 -20.50 2.30 0.92
C ARG A 113 -20.90 2.03 -0.54
N LYS A 114 -22.19 2.12 -0.85
CA LYS A 114 -22.68 2.21 -2.23
C LYS A 114 -22.54 3.66 -2.70
N VAL A 115 -21.34 4.11 -2.93
CA VAL A 115 -21.07 5.47 -3.41
C VAL A 115 -20.63 5.38 -4.86
N ARG A 116 -21.32 6.10 -5.75
CA ARG A 116 -20.72 6.60 -6.98
C ARG A 116 -20.23 8.01 -6.71
N MET A 117 -19.03 8.30 -7.15
CA MET A 117 -18.47 9.63 -7.01
C MET A 117 -19.32 10.64 -7.78
N ARG A 118 -19.46 11.83 -7.24
CA ARG A 118 -20.22 12.90 -7.88
C ARG A 118 -19.34 13.49 -8.99
N ASP A 119 -19.97 13.77 -10.13
CA ASP A 119 -19.29 14.29 -11.34
C ASP A 119 -18.67 15.70 -11.15
N ASP A 120 -18.97 16.37 -10.05
CA ASP A 120 -18.59 17.77 -9.79
C ASP A 120 -17.36 17.95 -8.87
N VAL A 121 -16.82 16.86 -8.32
CA VAL A 121 -15.62 16.89 -7.46
C VAL A 121 -14.68 15.78 -7.88
N LEU A 122 -13.47 16.13 -8.31
CA LEU A 122 -12.38 15.19 -8.52
C LEU A 122 -11.72 14.92 -7.16
N PRO A 123 -12.15 13.92 -6.41
CA PRO A 123 -11.60 13.69 -5.09
C PRO A 123 -10.30 12.91 -5.25
N MET A 124 -9.32 13.37 -4.56
CA MET A 124 -8.17 12.57 -4.25
C MET A 124 -8.56 11.57 -3.16
N LEU A 125 -8.45 10.29 -3.49
CA LEU A 125 -8.71 9.20 -2.56
C LEU A 125 -7.39 8.74 -1.93
N THR A 126 -7.47 8.21 -0.73
CA THR A 126 -6.33 7.56 -0.05
C THR A 126 -6.67 6.11 0.21
N LEU A 127 -5.76 5.21 -0.21
CA LEU A 127 -5.82 3.78 0.06
C LEU A 127 -4.79 3.41 1.12
N THR A 128 -5.25 2.77 2.18
CA THR A 128 -4.40 2.28 3.28
C THR A 128 -4.97 0.99 3.90
N LYS A 129 -4.38 0.53 5.00
CA LYS A 129 -4.89 -0.55 5.87
C LYS A 129 -5.58 0.01 7.11
N GLY A 130 -6.41 -0.80 7.76
CA GLY A 130 -7.11 -0.42 8.98
C GLY A 130 -6.19 0.03 10.12
N ASN A 131 -5.00 -0.55 10.20
CA ASN A 131 -3.97 -0.17 11.18
C ASN A 131 -3.04 0.95 10.69
N GLN A 132 -3.27 1.51 9.50
CA GLN A 132 -2.50 2.58 8.88
C GLN A 132 -0.99 2.27 8.68
N MET A 133 -0.62 0.99 8.68
CA MET A 133 0.77 0.55 8.52
C MET A 133 0.93 -0.30 7.27
N ASN A 134 1.94 0.02 6.45
CA ASN A 134 2.26 -0.69 5.20
C ASN A 134 1.08 -0.78 4.22
N GLY A 135 0.16 0.19 4.26
CA GLY A 135 -1.09 0.13 3.52
C GLY A 135 -0.93 0.31 2.02
N ALA A 136 0.20 0.86 1.57
CA ALA A 136 0.51 0.98 0.15
C ALA A 136 0.50 -0.39 -0.58
N SER A 137 0.77 -1.50 0.12
CA SER A 137 0.71 -2.85 -0.46
C SER A 137 -0.68 -3.24 -0.97
N MET A 138 -1.75 -2.61 -0.47
CA MET A 138 -3.11 -2.89 -0.91
C MET A 138 -3.32 -2.68 -2.42
N ILE A 139 -2.53 -1.80 -3.04
CA ILE A 139 -2.59 -1.58 -4.49
C ILE A 139 -2.12 -2.79 -5.31
N LEU A 140 -1.38 -3.71 -4.74
CA LEU A 140 -0.94 -4.93 -5.42
C LEU A 140 -2.10 -5.91 -5.68
N HIS A 141 -3.17 -5.82 -4.90
CA HIS A 141 -4.30 -6.74 -4.99
C HIS A 141 -5.27 -6.33 -6.10
N LYS A 142 -5.36 -7.16 -7.14
CA LYS A 142 -6.29 -6.96 -8.26
C LYS A 142 -7.72 -6.69 -7.82
N SER A 143 -8.22 -7.43 -6.82
CA SER A 143 -9.58 -7.25 -6.29
C SER A 143 -9.81 -5.88 -5.67
N ILE A 144 -8.78 -5.28 -5.08
CA ILE A 144 -8.83 -3.93 -4.53
C ILE A 144 -8.80 -2.91 -5.65
N ARG A 145 -7.88 -3.04 -6.63
CA ARG A 145 -7.81 -2.15 -7.79
C ARG A 145 -9.14 -2.12 -8.55
N LYS A 146 -9.74 -3.31 -8.77
CA LYS A 146 -11.06 -3.37 -9.43
C LYS A 146 -12.12 -2.60 -8.66
N LYS A 147 -12.21 -2.75 -7.33
CA LYS A 147 -13.15 -1.99 -6.51
C LYS A 147 -12.91 -0.49 -6.58
N ILE A 148 -11.64 -0.06 -6.64
CA ILE A 148 -11.28 1.34 -6.85
C ILE A 148 -11.78 1.82 -8.20
N GLY A 149 -11.51 1.10 -9.29
CA GLY A 149 -12.00 1.42 -10.63
C GLY A 149 -13.53 1.53 -10.70
N ASP A 150 -14.25 0.62 -10.02
CA ASP A 150 -15.72 0.68 -9.92
C ASP A 150 -16.22 1.93 -9.16
N ILE A 151 -15.49 2.37 -8.12
CA ILE A 151 -15.83 3.59 -7.34
C ILE A 151 -15.50 4.84 -8.14
N VAL A 152 -14.32 4.89 -8.74
CA VAL A 152 -13.84 6.01 -9.56
C VAL A 152 -14.64 6.14 -10.86
N GLY A 153 -15.12 5.01 -11.39
CA GLY A 153 -15.89 4.97 -12.64
C GLY A 153 -15.01 4.93 -13.89
N GLY A 154 -13.71 4.67 -13.77
CA GLY A 154 -12.76 4.69 -14.88
C GLY A 154 -11.37 4.19 -14.48
N ASN A 155 -10.42 4.38 -15.38
CA ASN A 155 -9.01 4.20 -15.07
C ASN A 155 -8.53 5.26 -14.06
N PHE A 156 -7.40 5.02 -13.43
CA PHE A 156 -6.91 5.93 -12.40
C PHE A 156 -5.39 5.91 -12.28
N TYR A 157 -4.86 7.01 -11.76
CA TYR A 157 -3.47 7.10 -11.35
C TYR A 157 -3.31 6.74 -9.88
N VAL A 158 -2.15 6.14 -9.57
CA VAL A 158 -1.69 5.84 -8.21
C VAL A 158 -0.43 6.64 -7.93
N LEU A 159 -0.49 7.51 -6.95
CA LEU A 159 0.63 8.35 -6.52
C LEU A 159 1.27 7.70 -5.27
N PRO A 160 2.45 7.10 -5.41
CA PRO A 160 3.06 6.30 -4.34
C PRO A 160 3.90 7.16 -3.39
N SER A 161 3.26 8.04 -2.63
CA SER A 161 3.97 8.98 -1.73
C SER A 161 4.57 8.30 -0.50
N SER A 162 3.90 7.29 0.07
CA SER A 162 4.33 6.65 1.32
C SER A 162 4.22 5.12 1.23
N ILE A 163 5.04 4.40 2.02
CA ILE A 163 4.86 2.95 2.21
C ILE A 163 3.58 2.63 3.00
N HIS A 164 2.99 3.62 3.67
CA HIS A 164 1.81 3.46 4.52
C HIS A 164 0.49 3.65 3.76
N GLU A 165 0.48 4.48 2.72
CA GLU A 165 -0.67 4.76 1.89
C GLU A 165 -0.27 5.16 0.47
N VAL A 166 -1.20 5.02 -0.45
CA VAL A 166 -1.10 5.60 -1.80
C VAL A 166 -2.30 6.49 -2.07
N MET A 167 -2.08 7.54 -2.84
CA MET A 167 -3.17 8.40 -3.30
C MET A 167 -3.68 7.91 -4.65
N ILE A 168 -4.98 8.01 -4.85
CA ILE A 168 -5.68 7.61 -6.07
C ILE A 168 -6.33 8.84 -6.68
N ILE A 169 -6.11 9.05 -7.96
CA ILE A 169 -6.71 10.15 -8.73
C ILE A 169 -7.34 9.54 -10.00
N PRO A 170 -8.58 9.89 -10.37
CA PRO A 170 -9.15 9.50 -11.66
C PRO A 170 -8.23 9.92 -12.81
N GLU A 171 -8.17 9.13 -13.89
CA GLU A 171 -7.37 9.50 -15.06
C GLU A 171 -7.90 10.76 -15.76
N GLU A 172 -9.23 10.91 -15.79
CA GLU A 172 -9.89 12.04 -16.46
C GLU A 172 -9.47 13.38 -15.86
N GLY A 173 -8.94 14.25 -16.70
CA GLY A 173 -8.54 15.61 -16.33
C GLY A 173 -7.12 15.76 -15.79
N PHE A 174 -6.30 14.70 -15.83
CA PHE A 174 -4.91 14.76 -15.37
C PHE A 174 -3.93 14.14 -16.37
N GLU A 175 -2.75 14.73 -16.46
CA GLU A 175 -1.64 14.26 -17.25
C GLU A 175 -0.58 13.58 -16.35
N ALA A 176 -0.08 12.41 -16.77
CA ALA A 176 0.90 11.64 -16.02
C ALA A 176 2.16 12.46 -15.66
N GLY A 177 2.62 13.30 -16.60
CA GLY A 177 3.80 14.15 -16.40
C GLY A 177 3.61 15.24 -15.35
N GLU A 178 2.42 15.81 -15.24
CA GLU A 178 2.08 16.80 -14.22
C GLU A 178 2.02 16.15 -12.83
N LEU A 179 1.37 14.99 -12.74
CA LEU A 179 1.30 14.23 -11.50
C LEU A 179 2.68 13.78 -11.03
N SER A 180 3.57 13.34 -11.93
CA SER A 180 4.94 12.96 -11.59
C SER A 180 5.74 14.14 -11.02
N LYS A 181 5.61 15.35 -11.61
CA LYS A 181 6.22 16.57 -11.08
C LYS A 181 5.66 16.94 -9.70
N LEU A 182 4.34 16.79 -9.52
CA LEU A 182 3.69 17.04 -8.24
C LEU A 182 4.23 16.10 -7.15
N VAL A 183 4.26 14.80 -7.40
CA VAL A 183 4.76 13.80 -6.44
C VAL A 183 6.22 14.07 -6.07
N SER A 184 7.09 14.28 -7.07
CA SER A 184 8.50 14.58 -6.84
C SER A 184 8.70 15.86 -6.02
N THR A 185 7.92 16.91 -6.30
CA THR A 185 7.96 18.16 -5.54
C THR A 185 7.52 17.95 -4.09
N CYS A 186 6.40 17.26 -3.86
CA CYS A 186 5.91 16.96 -2.51
C CYS A 186 6.91 16.12 -1.73
N ASN A 187 7.43 15.04 -2.33
CA ASN A 187 8.41 14.17 -1.69
C ASN A 187 9.69 14.93 -1.31
N SER A 188 10.19 15.82 -2.20
CA SER A 188 11.38 16.63 -1.91
C SER A 188 11.18 17.61 -0.76
N GLN A 189 9.96 18.17 -0.60
CA GLN A 189 9.62 19.09 0.49
C GLN A 189 9.40 18.37 1.82
N LEU A 190 8.88 17.14 1.76
CA LEU A 190 8.63 16.31 2.93
C LEU A 190 9.86 15.51 3.37
N TYR A 191 10.92 15.49 2.52
CA TYR A 191 12.12 14.71 2.79
C TYR A 191 12.84 15.25 4.03
N THR A 192 12.86 14.43 5.07
CA THR A 192 13.68 14.61 6.27
C THR A 192 14.38 13.29 6.57
N GLU A 193 15.49 13.30 7.33
CA GLU A 193 16.13 12.05 7.76
C GLU A 193 15.16 11.12 8.50
N ALA A 194 14.20 11.69 9.22
CA ALA A 194 13.24 10.93 10.02
C ALA A 194 12.23 10.15 9.17
N ASN A 195 11.76 10.74 8.04
CA ASN A 195 10.72 10.14 7.21
C ASN A 195 11.21 9.63 5.83
N SER A 196 12.49 9.75 5.54
CA SER A 196 13.09 9.28 4.28
C SER A 196 12.85 7.80 4.00
N LYS A 197 12.68 6.99 5.04
CA LYS A 197 12.42 5.55 4.96
C LYS A 197 10.97 5.21 4.61
N ASP A 198 10.08 6.18 4.74
CA ASP A 198 8.65 6.00 4.51
C ASP A 198 8.21 6.50 3.13
N ILE A 199 9.06 7.26 2.42
CA ILE A 199 8.81 7.65 1.03
C ILE A 199 8.85 6.40 0.16
N LEU A 200 7.78 6.17 -0.61
CA LEU A 200 7.69 4.99 -1.45
C LEU A 200 8.38 5.20 -2.79
N SER A 201 7.95 6.18 -3.59
CA SER A 201 8.46 6.40 -4.96
C SER A 201 8.01 7.76 -5.51
N ASP A 202 8.70 8.25 -6.54
CA ASP A 202 8.25 9.36 -7.41
C ASP A 202 7.58 8.86 -8.70
N LYS A 203 7.53 7.53 -8.90
CA LYS A 203 7.03 6.93 -10.14
C LYS A 203 5.53 6.73 -10.06
N VAL A 204 4.75 7.66 -10.60
CA VAL A 204 3.30 7.53 -10.73
C VAL A 204 2.96 6.26 -11.49
N GLN A 205 1.99 5.51 -11.01
CA GLN A 205 1.48 4.32 -11.69
C GLN A 205 0.12 4.62 -12.31
N TRP A 206 -0.21 3.91 -13.38
CA TRP A 206 -1.52 3.91 -14.03
C TRP A 206 -2.18 2.55 -13.82
N CYS A 207 -3.47 2.55 -13.56
CA CYS A 207 -4.26 1.35 -13.36
C CYS A 207 -5.52 1.36 -14.22
N SER A 208 -5.79 0.22 -14.89
CA SER A 208 -7.04 0.03 -15.64
C SER A 208 -8.23 -0.12 -14.68
N MET A 209 -9.42 0.31 -15.13
CA MET A 209 -10.67 0.24 -14.37
C MET A 209 -10.99 -1.16 -13.84
N ASP A 210 -10.68 -2.21 -14.62
CA ASP A 210 -10.90 -3.61 -14.23
C ASP A 210 -9.85 -4.14 -13.25
N GLY A 211 -8.84 -3.33 -12.95
CA GLY A 211 -7.74 -3.66 -12.04
C GLY A 211 -6.73 -4.67 -12.58
N GLU A 212 -6.83 -5.06 -13.86
CA GLU A 212 -5.91 -6.03 -14.47
C GLU A 212 -4.51 -5.45 -14.63
N ILE A 213 -4.41 -4.22 -15.13
CA ILE A 213 -3.17 -3.57 -15.46
C ILE A 213 -2.81 -2.59 -14.33
N LEU A 214 -1.60 -2.74 -13.81
CA LEU A 214 -0.91 -1.76 -12.97
C LEU A 214 0.48 -1.60 -13.56
N ARG A 215 0.79 -0.44 -14.09
CA ARG A 215 2.06 -0.15 -14.75
C ARG A 215 2.49 1.29 -14.48
N ARG A 216 3.74 1.58 -14.70
CA ARG A 216 4.22 2.96 -14.68
C ARG A 216 3.40 3.81 -15.65
N ALA A 217 2.99 4.98 -15.21
CA ALA A 217 2.37 5.96 -16.08
C ALA A 217 3.42 6.52 -17.04
N GLU A 218 3.11 6.49 -18.34
CA GLU A 218 3.99 7.04 -19.37
C GLU A 218 3.60 8.49 -19.62
N ASN A 219 4.59 9.34 -19.81
CA ASN A 219 4.37 10.69 -20.32
C ASN A 219 4.09 10.56 -21.81
N GLU A 220 2.94 11.01 -22.27
CA GLU A 220 2.69 11.20 -23.71
C GLU A 220 3.55 12.34 -24.27
#